data_f57190b6fb69810bcb2e539538663fe0
#
_entry.id   f57190b6fb69810bcb2e539538663fe0
#
_cell.length_a   1.000
_cell.length_b   1.000
_cell.length_c   1.000
_cell.angle_alpha   90.00
_cell.angle_beta   90.00
_cell.angle_gamma   90.00
#
_symmetry.space_group_name_H-M   'P 1'
#
loop_
_entity.id
_entity.type
_entity.pdbx_description
1 polymer ?
#
loop_
_entity_poly.entity_id
_entity_poly.type
_entity_poly.pdbx_seq_one_letter_code
_entity_poly.pdbx_strand_id
1 'polypeptide(L)'
;MSQVERKAWLFRMKINIYYGGRGLIDDPTLYVLEKMGEVLDELRVTVETFRLMDLKNNITTVPQTLKEADGIILATTVEWYGIGGYMQQFLDACWLYGDKEKISEIYMCPIVMSTTYGEQEGKLNLATAWEILGGRPCSGLCGYIADTSILENNEE
;
A
#
# COMPACT_ATOMS: atom_id res chain seq x y z
N MET A 1 -22.15 25.37 4.83
CA MET A 1 -22.06 23.89 4.68
C MET A 1 -23.36 23.27 5.18
N SER A 2 -24.05 22.55 4.33
CA SER A 2 -25.31 21.88 4.66
C SER A 2 -25.07 20.71 5.63
N GLN A 3 -26.16 20.22 6.29
CA GLN A 3 -26.04 19.02 7.15
C GLN A 3 -25.66 17.77 6.34
N VAL A 4 -26.08 17.70 5.08
CA VAL A 4 -25.72 16.59 4.17
C VAL A 4 -24.25 16.62 3.83
N GLU A 5 -23.70 17.81 3.55
CA GLU A 5 -22.27 17.98 3.30
C GLU A 5 -21.42 17.67 4.53
N ARG A 6 -21.87 18.05 5.73
CA ARG A 6 -21.19 17.69 6.99
C ARG A 6 -21.18 16.19 7.23
N LYS A 7 -22.30 15.50 6.95
CA LYS A 7 -22.39 14.04 7.07
C LYS A 7 -21.47 13.35 6.05
N ALA A 8 -21.46 13.81 4.80
CA ALA A 8 -20.58 13.29 3.78
C ALA A 8 -19.09 13.47 4.16
N TRP A 9 -18.76 14.57 4.80
CA TRP A 9 -17.39 14.86 5.27
C TRP A 9 -16.98 13.98 6.45
N LEU A 10 -17.90 13.73 7.40
CA LEU A 10 -17.67 12.87 8.58
C LEU A 10 -17.52 11.38 8.21
N PHE A 11 -18.08 10.95 7.09
CA PHE A 11 -18.02 9.56 6.62
C PHE A 11 -17.04 9.38 5.46
N ARG A 12 -16.11 10.33 5.27
CA ARG A 12 -15.10 10.21 4.22
C ARG A 12 -14.15 9.06 4.56
N MET A 13 -14.06 8.09 3.63
CA MET A 13 -13.16 6.94 3.76
C MET A 13 -11.70 7.40 3.76
N LYS A 14 -10.90 6.82 4.63
CA LYS A 14 -9.45 7.03 4.68
C LYS A 14 -8.72 5.76 4.30
N ILE A 15 -7.83 5.87 3.31
CA ILE A 15 -6.94 4.80 2.87
C ILE A 15 -5.51 5.19 3.18
N ASN A 16 -4.80 4.33 3.89
CA ASN A 16 -3.35 4.48 4.08
C ASN A 16 -2.62 3.63 3.04
N ILE A 17 -1.61 4.21 2.42
CA ILE A 17 -0.71 3.52 1.50
C ILE A 17 0.64 3.34 2.21
N TYR A 18 1.10 2.11 2.30
CA TYR A 18 2.42 1.78 2.80
C TYR A 18 3.28 1.31 1.63
N TYR A 19 4.23 2.15 1.26
CA TYR A 19 5.12 1.90 0.14
C TYR A 19 6.46 1.37 0.64
N GLY A 20 6.81 0.15 0.24
CA GLY A 20 8.01 -0.56 0.70
C GLY A 20 9.20 -0.52 -0.27
N GLY A 21 9.09 0.18 -1.40
CA GLY A 21 10.18 0.32 -2.35
C GLY A 21 11.24 1.34 -1.92
N ARG A 22 12.23 1.54 -2.78
CA ARG A 22 13.38 2.43 -2.50
C ARG A 22 13.17 3.88 -2.93
N GLY A 23 12.03 4.20 -3.53
CA GLY A 23 11.71 5.55 -3.93
C GLY A 23 12.51 6.05 -5.13
N LEU A 24 12.94 5.15 -6.00
CA LEU A 24 13.67 5.54 -7.21
C LEU A 24 12.72 6.25 -8.18
N ILE A 25 13.26 7.19 -8.94
CA ILE A 25 12.48 8.05 -9.84
C ILE A 25 11.73 7.26 -10.91
N ASP A 26 12.29 6.13 -11.31
CA ASP A 26 11.77 5.23 -12.33
C ASP A 26 11.05 4.02 -11.76
N ASP A 27 10.69 4.05 -10.47
CA ASP A 27 9.98 2.94 -9.83
C ASP A 27 8.55 2.82 -10.39
N PRO A 28 8.22 1.70 -11.05
CA PRO A 28 6.88 1.52 -11.62
C PRO A 28 5.77 1.48 -10.58
N THR A 29 6.08 1.06 -9.35
CA THR A 29 5.08 1.06 -8.27
C THR A 29 4.68 2.49 -7.89
N LEU A 30 5.62 3.42 -7.84
CA LEU A 30 5.30 4.83 -7.57
C LEU A 30 4.41 5.42 -8.66
N TYR A 31 4.64 5.07 -9.91
CA TYR A 31 3.78 5.50 -11.01
C TYR A 31 2.33 5.01 -10.82
N VAL A 32 2.17 3.73 -10.50
CA VAL A 32 0.84 3.15 -10.24
C VAL A 32 0.17 3.85 -9.05
N LEU A 33 0.90 4.09 -7.96
CA LEU A 33 0.36 4.78 -6.79
C LEU A 33 -0.06 6.21 -7.09
N GLU A 34 0.68 6.92 -7.93
CA GLU A 34 0.30 8.27 -8.36
C GLU A 34 -1.04 8.25 -9.11
N LYS A 35 -1.19 7.32 -10.06
CA LYS A 35 -2.44 7.17 -10.82
C LYS A 35 -3.61 6.74 -9.94
N MET A 36 -3.39 5.84 -9.01
CA MET A 36 -4.42 5.44 -8.04
C MET A 36 -4.81 6.61 -7.13
N GLY A 37 -3.84 7.41 -6.70
CA GLY A 37 -4.09 8.59 -5.89
C GLY A 37 -4.99 9.61 -6.60
N GLU A 38 -4.78 9.82 -7.89
CA GLU A 38 -5.65 10.68 -8.71
C GLU A 38 -7.10 10.18 -8.72
N VAL A 39 -7.30 8.88 -8.94
CA VAL A 39 -8.63 8.27 -8.95
C VAL A 39 -9.30 8.34 -7.57
N LEU A 40 -8.55 8.04 -6.51
CA LEU A 40 -9.08 8.09 -5.15
C LEU A 40 -9.46 9.52 -4.75
N ASP A 41 -8.69 10.51 -5.19
CA ASP A 41 -9.02 11.91 -4.95
C ASP A 41 -10.32 12.32 -5.66
N GLU A 42 -10.52 11.90 -6.90
CA GLU A 42 -11.78 12.11 -7.63
C GLU A 42 -12.97 11.47 -6.91
N LEU A 43 -12.75 10.32 -6.26
CA LEU A 43 -13.76 9.61 -5.47
C LEU A 43 -13.92 10.21 -4.06
N ARG A 44 -13.20 11.28 -3.75
CA ARG A 44 -13.21 11.94 -2.43
C ARG A 44 -12.78 11.03 -1.28
N VAL A 45 -11.85 10.14 -1.56
CA VAL A 45 -11.20 9.30 -0.54
C VAL A 45 -9.97 10.04 0.00
N THR A 46 -9.82 10.10 1.31
CA THR A 46 -8.61 10.65 1.93
C THR A 46 -7.49 9.62 1.86
N VAL A 47 -6.34 10.01 1.32
CA VAL A 47 -5.19 9.13 1.17
C VAL A 47 -3.99 9.70 1.92
N GLU A 48 -3.34 8.87 2.70
CA GLU A 48 -2.06 9.19 3.36
C GLU A 48 -1.04 8.13 2.96
N THR A 49 0.13 8.57 2.47
CA THR A 49 1.18 7.67 2.01
C THR A 49 2.35 7.65 2.98
N PHE A 50 2.74 6.45 3.37
CA PHE A 50 3.88 6.20 4.24
C PHE A 50 4.99 5.51 3.44
N ARG A 51 6.11 6.21 3.27
CA ARG A 51 7.30 5.64 2.63
C ARG A 51 8.12 4.93 3.71
N LEU A 52 8.10 3.62 3.70
CA LEU A 52 8.72 2.82 4.77
C LEU A 52 10.24 3.02 4.86
N MET A 53 10.90 3.29 3.74
CA MET A 53 12.33 3.61 3.74
C MET A 53 12.66 4.82 4.61
N ASP A 54 11.83 5.86 4.55
CA ASP A 54 12.02 7.08 5.33
C ASP A 54 11.71 6.87 6.81
N LEU A 55 10.94 5.83 7.13
CA LEU A 55 10.49 5.50 8.50
C LEU A 55 11.26 4.34 9.11
N LYS A 56 12.32 3.87 8.47
CA LYS A 56 13.06 2.67 8.88
C LYS A 56 13.58 2.72 10.33
N ASN A 57 13.93 3.90 10.82
CA ASN A 57 14.43 4.08 12.19
C ASN A 57 13.31 4.11 13.24
N ASN A 58 12.05 4.26 12.80
CA ASN A 58 10.87 4.34 13.65
C ASN A 58 9.81 3.31 13.23
N ILE A 59 10.22 2.23 12.58
CA ILE A 59 9.30 1.25 11.99
C ILE A 59 8.34 0.64 13.02
N THR A 60 8.77 0.52 14.28
CA THR A 60 7.94 -0.03 15.36
C THR A 60 6.73 0.83 15.71
N THR A 61 6.76 2.12 15.35
CA THR A 61 5.64 3.04 15.60
C THR A 61 4.67 3.12 14.43
N VAL A 62 5.07 2.67 13.24
CA VAL A 62 4.25 2.76 12.02
C VAL A 62 2.92 2.01 12.14
N PRO A 63 2.84 0.83 12.80
CA PRO A 63 1.56 0.15 12.98
C PRO A 63 0.49 0.97 13.71
N GLN A 64 0.88 1.97 14.50
CA GLN A 64 -0.07 2.88 15.16
C GLN A 64 -0.93 3.66 14.14
N THR A 65 -0.40 3.92 12.96
CA THR A 65 -1.11 4.65 11.90
C THR A 65 -2.30 3.88 11.35
N LEU A 66 -2.35 2.56 11.54
CA LEU A 66 -3.47 1.72 11.11
C LEU A 66 -4.80 2.09 11.79
N LYS A 67 -4.74 2.70 12.98
CA LYS A 67 -5.93 3.02 13.78
C LYS A 67 -6.91 3.94 13.05
N GLU A 68 -6.40 4.83 12.21
CA GLU A 68 -7.18 5.83 11.50
C GLU A 68 -7.62 5.41 10.10
N ALA A 69 -7.17 4.24 9.64
CA ALA A 69 -7.44 3.77 8.29
C ALA A 69 -8.71 2.92 8.23
N ASP A 70 -9.52 3.14 7.20
CA ASP A 70 -10.64 2.26 6.85
C ASP A 70 -10.18 1.09 5.99
N GLY A 71 -9.16 1.31 5.18
CA GLY A 71 -8.50 0.30 4.38
C GLY A 71 -7.06 0.69 4.13
N ILE A 72 -6.26 -0.25 3.66
CA ILE A 72 -4.85 0.01 3.35
C ILE A 72 -4.45 -0.56 2.01
N ILE A 73 -3.38 0.00 1.46
CA ILE A 73 -2.67 -0.50 0.29
C ILE A 73 -1.25 -0.82 0.74
N LEU A 74 -0.81 -2.06 0.52
CA LEU A 74 0.58 -2.44 0.66
C LEU A 74 1.18 -2.52 -0.74
N ALA A 75 2.11 -1.62 -1.04
CA ALA A 75 2.67 -1.46 -2.38
C ALA A 75 4.19 -1.59 -2.34
N THR A 76 4.74 -2.36 -3.25
CA THR A 76 6.18 -2.55 -3.35
C THR A 76 6.59 -2.96 -4.76
N THR A 77 7.87 -2.80 -5.06
CA THR A 77 8.50 -3.32 -6.26
C THR A 77 9.32 -4.54 -5.89
N VAL A 78 9.26 -5.58 -6.72
CA VAL A 78 10.00 -6.82 -6.45
C VAL A 78 11.50 -6.53 -6.34
N GLU A 79 12.10 -7.02 -5.27
CA GLU A 79 13.53 -7.02 -5.02
C GLU A 79 13.95 -8.44 -4.61
N TRP A 80 14.95 -8.98 -5.29
CA TRP A 80 15.46 -10.33 -5.00
C TRP A 80 14.33 -11.38 -4.95
N TYR A 81 13.41 -11.29 -5.91
CA TYR A 81 12.24 -12.18 -6.00
C TYR A 81 11.25 -12.05 -4.83
N GLY A 82 11.34 -11.00 -4.05
CA GLY A 82 10.52 -10.80 -2.86
C GLY A 82 9.93 -9.40 -2.76
N ILE A 83 9.34 -9.13 -1.62
CA ILE A 83 8.62 -7.87 -1.35
C ILE A 83 9.52 -6.75 -0.79
N GLY A 84 10.82 -7.01 -0.64
CA GLY A 84 11.78 -6.05 -0.13
C GLY A 84 11.88 -6.00 1.40
N GLY A 85 13.03 -5.54 1.88
CA GLY A 85 13.33 -5.52 3.32
C GLY A 85 12.47 -4.57 4.13
N TYR A 86 12.15 -3.40 3.60
CA TYR A 86 11.33 -2.41 4.31
C TYR A 86 9.91 -2.91 4.52
N MET A 87 9.31 -3.56 3.52
CA MET A 87 7.99 -4.16 3.64
C MET A 87 8.00 -5.31 4.65
N GLN A 88 9.04 -6.14 4.64
CA GLN A 88 9.21 -7.22 5.62
C GLN A 88 9.27 -6.66 7.05
N GLN A 89 10.03 -5.59 7.26
CA GLN A 89 10.14 -4.96 8.57
C GLN A 89 8.80 -4.37 9.04
N PHE A 90 8.03 -3.80 8.11
CA PHE A 90 6.70 -3.29 8.45
C PHE A 90 5.75 -4.41 8.85
N LEU A 91 5.72 -5.51 8.12
CA LEU A 91 4.89 -6.67 8.46
C LEU A 91 5.29 -7.26 9.82
N ASP A 92 6.58 -7.35 10.09
CA ASP A 92 7.08 -7.81 11.38
C ASP A 92 6.68 -6.86 12.52
N ALA A 93 6.76 -5.56 12.28
CA ALA A 93 6.31 -4.56 13.24
C ALA A 93 4.80 -4.66 13.51
N CYS A 94 4.00 -4.93 12.48
CA CYS A 94 2.56 -5.18 12.65
C CYS A 94 2.29 -6.42 13.51
N TRP A 95 3.08 -7.46 13.32
CA TRP A 95 2.97 -8.69 14.12
C TRP A 95 3.29 -8.43 15.60
N LEU A 96 4.36 -7.68 15.88
CA LEU A 96 4.85 -7.44 17.24
C LEU A 96 4.08 -6.32 17.97
N TYR A 97 3.69 -5.26 17.26
CA TYR A 97 3.19 -4.02 17.87
C TYR A 97 1.82 -3.60 17.34
N GLY A 98 1.28 -4.27 16.34
CA GLY A 98 -0.01 -3.92 15.77
C GLY A 98 -1.18 -4.28 16.69
N ASP A 99 -2.26 -3.50 16.57
CA ASP A 99 -3.54 -3.81 17.21
C ASP A 99 -4.25 -4.88 16.38
N LYS A 100 -4.27 -6.10 16.87
CA LYS A 100 -4.83 -7.26 16.15
C LYS A 100 -6.32 -7.14 15.90
N GLU A 101 -7.06 -6.53 16.79
CA GLU A 101 -8.48 -6.30 16.63
C GLU A 101 -8.73 -5.32 15.47
N LYS A 102 -7.97 -4.22 15.41
CA LYS A 102 -8.06 -3.26 14.32
C LYS A 102 -7.64 -3.88 12.98
N ILE A 103 -6.56 -4.64 12.94
CA ILE A 103 -6.09 -5.33 11.74
C ILE A 103 -7.17 -6.25 11.20
N SER A 104 -7.90 -6.96 12.05
CA SER A 104 -8.96 -7.88 11.64
C SER A 104 -10.12 -7.19 10.90
N GLU A 105 -10.25 -5.89 11.05
CA GLU A 105 -11.29 -5.08 10.43
C GLU A 105 -10.86 -4.41 9.12
N ILE A 106 -9.54 -4.44 8.81
CA ILE A 106 -8.98 -3.69 7.68
C ILE A 106 -8.84 -4.58 6.44
N TYR A 107 -9.45 -4.12 5.33
CA TYR A 107 -9.16 -4.67 4.02
C TYR A 107 -7.84 -4.11 3.48
N MET A 108 -7.05 -4.99 2.91
CA MET A 108 -5.75 -4.64 2.33
C MET A 108 -5.70 -5.00 0.86
N CYS A 109 -5.33 -4.02 0.03
CA CYS A 109 -5.10 -4.20 -1.40
C CYS A 109 -3.60 -4.29 -1.67
N PRO A 110 -3.09 -5.45 -2.13
CA PRO A 110 -1.68 -5.56 -2.49
C PRO A 110 -1.43 -5.02 -3.89
N ILE A 111 -0.34 -4.26 -4.05
CA ILE A 111 0.14 -3.77 -5.34
C ILE A 111 1.62 -4.12 -5.45
N VAL A 112 1.95 -4.94 -6.45
CA VAL A 112 3.34 -5.36 -6.65
C VAL A 112 3.71 -5.23 -8.12
N MET A 113 4.68 -4.38 -8.40
CA MET A 113 5.26 -4.22 -9.73
C MET A 113 6.64 -4.88 -9.78
N SER A 114 7.05 -5.26 -10.98
CA SER A 114 8.37 -5.85 -11.22
C SER A 114 8.98 -5.29 -12.49
N THR A 115 10.28 -5.08 -12.47
CA THR A 115 11.08 -4.82 -13.67
C THR A 115 11.84 -6.07 -14.12
N THR A 116 11.71 -7.14 -13.40
CA THR A 116 12.32 -8.44 -13.68
C THR A 116 11.28 -9.55 -13.80
N TYR A 117 10.87 -10.12 -12.69
CA TYR A 117 9.79 -11.10 -12.57
C TYR A 117 9.51 -11.37 -11.08
N GLY A 118 8.41 -12.07 -10.79
CA GLY A 118 8.07 -12.39 -9.40
C GLY A 118 6.95 -11.51 -8.81
N GLU A 119 6.31 -10.69 -9.63
CA GLU A 119 5.24 -9.79 -9.18
C GLU A 119 4.00 -10.54 -8.68
N GLN A 120 3.67 -11.68 -9.27
CA GLN A 120 2.54 -12.49 -8.83
C GLN A 120 2.80 -13.14 -7.48
N GLU A 121 4.01 -13.66 -7.29
CA GLU A 121 4.46 -14.24 -6.03
C GLU A 121 4.53 -13.18 -4.93
N GLY A 122 4.99 -11.98 -5.25
CA GLY A 122 5.01 -10.86 -4.33
C GLY A 122 3.62 -10.45 -3.89
N LYS A 123 2.68 -10.38 -4.82
CA LYS A 123 1.28 -10.07 -4.51
C LYS A 123 0.67 -11.13 -3.58
N LEU A 124 0.90 -12.40 -3.90
CA LEU A 124 0.43 -13.52 -3.06
C LEU A 124 1.08 -13.47 -1.67
N ASN A 125 2.37 -13.17 -1.61
CA ASN A 125 3.09 -13.02 -0.33
C ASN A 125 2.43 -11.96 0.57
N LEU A 126 2.15 -10.78 0.02
CA LEU A 126 1.49 -9.71 0.79
C LEU A 126 0.09 -10.11 1.26
N ALA A 127 -0.70 -10.71 0.37
CA ALA A 127 -2.05 -11.17 0.72
C ALA A 127 -2.01 -12.21 1.84
N THR A 128 -1.13 -13.20 1.72
CA THR A 128 -0.97 -14.26 2.71
C THR A 128 -0.45 -13.71 4.04
N ALA A 129 0.51 -12.79 4.01
CA ALA A 129 1.04 -12.17 5.21
C ALA A 129 -0.05 -11.39 5.96
N TRP A 130 -0.90 -10.66 5.23
CA TRP A 130 -2.00 -9.94 5.85
C TRP A 130 -3.03 -10.87 6.50
N GLU A 131 -3.34 -11.99 5.86
CA GLU A 131 -4.18 -13.05 6.47
C GLU A 131 -3.55 -13.62 7.73
N ILE A 132 -2.25 -13.87 7.73
CA ILE A 132 -1.53 -14.37 8.92
C ILE A 132 -1.65 -13.37 10.06
N LEU A 133 -1.61 -12.08 9.76
CA LEU A 133 -1.82 -11.02 10.77
C LEU A 133 -3.27 -10.94 11.25
N GLY A 134 -4.20 -11.64 10.61
CA GLY A 134 -5.62 -11.62 10.95
C GLY A 134 -6.46 -10.67 10.10
N GLY A 135 -5.86 -10.00 9.12
CA GLY A 135 -6.53 -9.05 8.25
C GLY A 135 -7.25 -9.69 7.08
N ARG A 136 -7.83 -8.87 6.23
CA ARG A 136 -8.64 -9.29 5.08
C ARG A 136 -7.99 -8.79 3.78
N PRO A 137 -7.30 -9.64 3.01
CA PRO A 137 -6.81 -9.24 1.70
C PRO A 137 -7.96 -9.17 0.70
N CYS A 138 -7.90 -8.18 -0.19
CA CYS A 138 -8.76 -8.11 -1.36
C CYS A 138 -7.91 -8.28 -2.62
N SER A 139 -8.59 -8.36 -3.77
CA SER A 139 -7.89 -8.41 -5.05
C SER A 139 -6.97 -7.21 -5.19
N GLY A 140 -5.75 -7.46 -5.63
CA GLY A 140 -4.75 -6.45 -5.83
C GLY A 140 -4.38 -6.29 -7.29
N LEU A 141 -3.26 -5.62 -7.51
CA LEU A 141 -2.70 -5.41 -8.83
C LEU A 141 -1.25 -5.86 -8.83
N CYS A 142 -0.85 -6.57 -9.87
CA CYS A 142 0.55 -6.83 -10.13
C CYS A 142 0.85 -6.62 -11.60
N GLY A 143 2.07 -6.23 -11.92
CA GLY A 143 2.47 -5.97 -13.28
C GLY A 143 3.97 -6.06 -13.47
N TYR A 144 4.37 -6.40 -14.68
CA TYR A 144 5.75 -6.46 -15.12
C TYR A 144 6.01 -5.39 -16.18
N ILE A 145 7.07 -4.62 -15.98
CA ILE A 145 7.51 -3.61 -16.92
C ILE A 145 9.03 -3.64 -17.02
N ALA A 146 9.55 -4.13 -18.15
CA ALA A 146 10.98 -4.21 -18.39
C ALA A 146 11.64 -2.84 -18.58
N ASP A 147 10.92 -1.91 -19.22
CA ASP A 147 11.40 -0.56 -19.50
C ASP A 147 10.39 0.45 -18.98
N THR A 148 10.75 1.14 -17.91
CA THR A 148 9.89 2.10 -17.23
C THR A 148 9.62 3.37 -18.05
N SER A 149 10.40 3.64 -19.08
CA SER A 149 10.15 4.76 -19.98
C SER A 149 8.82 4.63 -20.75
N ILE A 150 8.29 3.42 -20.87
CA ILE A 150 6.99 3.13 -21.49
C ILE A 150 5.85 3.79 -20.70
N LEU A 151 5.99 3.90 -19.38
CA LEU A 151 4.96 4.48 -18.52
C LEU A 151 4.71 5.96 -18.76
N GLU A 152 5.73 6.69 -19.20
CA GLU A 152 5.62 8.11 -19.49
C GLU A 152 4.84 8.38 -20.79
N ASN A 153 4.79 7.40 -21.70
CA ASN A 153 4.24 7.53 -23.03
C ASN A 153 2.86 6.87 -23.21
N ASN A 154 2.43 6.04 -22.29
CA ASN A 154 1.15 5.33 -22.32
C ASN A 154 0.31 5.68 -21.10
N GLU A 155 -0.74 6.44 -21.28
CA GLU A 155 -1.72 6.76 -20.24
C GLU A 155 -2.69 5.59 -19.96
N GLU A 156 -2.53 4.49 -20.67
CA GLU A 156 -3.27 3.26 -20.45
C GLU A 156 -2.51 2.40 -19.43
#